data_d6f2102f4e7771f05c5ed01c1c617ac4
#
_entry.id   d6f2102f4e7771f05c5ed01c1c617ac4
#
_cell.length_a   1.000
_cell.length_b   1.000
_cell.length_c   1.000
_cell.angle_alpha   90.00
_cell.angle_beta   90.00
_cell.angle_gamma   90.00
#
_symmetry.space_group_name_H-M   'P 1'
#
loop_
_entity.id
_entity.type
_entity.pdbx_description
1 polymer ?
#
loop_
_entity_poly.entity_id
_entity_poly.type
_entity_poly.pdbx_seq_one_letter_code
_entity_poly.pdbx_strand_id
1 'polypeptide(L)'
;MKVGIISDSHDHRGAAEGALLLFRAEGVGRIFHLGDVCSPSVLAGYDEPAIPLRGVFGNNDSDRDGLQEATGGAFRQGPHIETVEGRKILLAHSYDQLQGELSGQGRFDLVLFGHTHRPLTMRVGKALVLNPGESCGLLRGKYTCAIVDLATMEPRIVEFALPGTG
;
A
#
# COMPACT_ATOMS: atom_id res chain seq x y z
N MET A 1 10.90 -10.53 -6.88
CA MET A 1 9.44 -10.22 -7.01
C MET A 1 9.21 -8.73 -6.85
N LYS A 2 8.38 -8.13 -7.71
CA LYS A 2 7.90 -6.76 -7.51
C LYS A 2 6.67 -6.78 -6.60
N VAL A 3 6.58 -5.81 -5.68
CA VAL A 3 5.40 -5.53 -4.85
C VAL A 3 4.85 -4.15 -5.19
N GLY A 4 3.52 -4.04 -5.28
CA GLY A 4 2.80 -2.79 -5.46
C GLY A 4 2.33 -2.25 -4.11
N ILE A 5 2.40 -0.95 -3.90
CA ILE A 5 2.00 -0.29 -2.67
C ILE A 5 1.04 0.85 -3.01
N ILE A 6 -0.14 0.84 -2.39
CA ILE A 6 -1.20 1.83 -2.55
C ILE A 6 -1.69 2.26 -1.17
N SER A 7 -2.16 3.49 -1.04
CA SER A 7 -2.70 4.05 0.21
C SER A 7 -3.71 5.16 -0.07
N ASP A 8 -4.52 5.44 0.92
CA ASP A 8 -5.38 6.63 0.95
C ASP A 8 -6.25 6.73 -0.32
N SER A 9 -7.07 5.70 -0.55
CA SER A 9 -7.95 5.59 -1.72
C SER A 9 -9.24 6.42 -1.57
N HIS A 10 -9.71 6.66 -0.34
CA HIS A 10 -10.83 7.54 0.02
C HIS A 10 -12.00 7.47 -0.97
N ASP A 11 -12.57 6.29 -1.12
CA ASP A 11 -13.72 6.00 -2.00
C ASP A 11 -13.49 6.27 -3.50
N HIS A 12 -12.24 6.54 -3.92
CA HIS A 12 -11.94 6.81 -5.32
C HIS A 12 -11.71 5.51 -6.12
N ARG A 13 -12.81 4.82 -6.45
CA ARG A 13 -12.78 3.53 -7.17
C ARG A 13 -11.96 3.57 -8.45
N GLY A 14 -12.12 4.61 -9.30
CA GLY A 14 -11.38 4.74 -10.55
C GLY A 14 -9.87 4.83 -10.35
N ALA A 15 -9.41 5.46 -9.27
CA ALA A 15 -7.99 5.51 -8.94
C ALA A 15 -7.47 4.14 -8.44
N ALA A 16 -8.24 3.45 -7.61
CA ALA A 16 -7.89 2.08 -7.20
C ALA A 16 -7.79 1.15 -8.42
N GLU A 17 -8.75 1.22 -9.35
CA GLU A 17 -8.71 0.47 -10.61
C GLU A 17 -7.49 0.83 -11.46
N GLY A 18 -7.17 2.12 -11.60
CA GLY A 18 -5.98 2.58 -12.34
C GLY A 18 -4.68 2.04 -11.76
N ALA A 19 -4.54 2.05 -10.44
CA ALA A 19 -3.39 1.46 -9.76
C ALA A 19 -3.30 -0.05 -10.00
N LEU A 20 -4.42 -0.77 -9.95
CA LEU A 20 -4.46 -2.22 -10.21
C LEU A 20 -4.03 -2.55 -11.64
N LEU A 21 -4.52 -1.80 -12.63
CA LEU A 21 -4.12 -1.97 -14.03
C LEU A 21 -2.63 -1.74 -14.22
N LEU A 22 -2.07 -0.70 -13.59
CA LEU A 22 -0.64 -0.45 -13.58
C LEU A 22 0.14 -1.61 -12.95
N PHE A 23 -0.29 -2.11 -11.80
CA PHE A 23 0.37 -3.22 -11.12
C PHE A 23 0.39 -4.50 -11.97
N ARG A 24 -0.71 -4.79 -12.67
CA ARG A 24 -0.75 -5.90 -13.65
C ARG A 24 0.24 -5.70 -14.78
N ALA A 25 0.28 -4.52 -15.39
CA ALA A 25 1.19 -4.20 -16.49
C ALA A 25 2.67 -4.28 -16.08
N GLU A 26 2.98 -3.93 -14.84
CA GLU A 26 4.34 -3.97 -14.27
C GLU A 26 4.76 -5.37 -13.77
N GLY A 27 3.88 -6.35 -13.79
CA GLY A 27 4.16 -7.70 -13.31
C GLY A 27 4.34 -7.76 -11.78
N VAL A 28 3.57 -6.97 -11.04
CA VAL A 28 3.53 -7.01 -9.58
C VAL A 28 2.96 -8.36 -9.13
N GLY A 29 3.63 -9.02 -8.20
CA GLY A 29 3.22 -10.32 -7.68
C GLY A 29 2.50 -10.26 -6.32
N ARG A 30 2.44 -9.09 -5.69
CA ARG A 30 1.71 -8.85 -4.42
C ARG A 30 1.41 -7.37 -4.26
N ILE A 31 0.25 -7.05 -3.67
CA ILE A 31 -0.17 -5.67 -3.39
C ILE A 31 -0.26 -5.47 -1.87
N PHE A 32 0.22 -4.31 -1.41
CA PHE A 32 0.01 -3.79 -0.05
C PHE A 32 -0.86 -2.53 -0.11
N HIS A 33 -1.95 -2.52 0.68
CA HIS A 33 -2.78 -1.34 0.89
C HIS A 33 -2.59 -0.82 2.32
N LEU A 34 -2.23 0.45 2.45
CA LEU A 34 -1.83 1.01 3.75
C LEU A 34 -2.97 1.74 4.47
N GLY A 35 -4.21 1.42 4.12
CA GLY A 35 -5.40 1.95 4.81
C GLY A 35 -6.04 3.16 4.14
N ASP A 36 -7.13 3.61 4.76
CA ASP A 36 -8.01 4.66 4.24
C ASP A 36 -8.59 4.29 2.86
N VAL A 37 -9.17 3.09 2.79
CA VAL A 37 -9.99 2.61 1.66
C VAL A 37 -11.35 3.29 1.70
N CYS A 38 -11.94 3.38 2.90
CA CYS A 38 -13.27 3.79 3.30
C CYS A 38 -14.37 2.76 2.96
N SER A 39 -14.68 2.52 1.69
CA SER A 39 -15.72 1.56 1.29
C SER A 39 -15.16 0.30 0.62
N PRO A 40 -15.69 -0.90 0.94
CA PRO A 40 -15.24 -2.16 0.34
C PRO A 40 -15.29 -2.19 -1.19
N SER A 41 -16.25 -1.50 -1.80
CA SER A 41 -16.42 -1.42 -3.26
C SER A 41 -15.24 -0.80 -4.01
N VAL A 42 -14.39 -0.04 -3.33
CA VAL A 42 -13.16 0.55 -3.90
C VAL A 42 -12.17 -0.54 -4.32
N LEU A 43 -12.18 -1.66 -3.61
CA LEU A 43 -11.27 -2.78 -3.86
C LEU A 43 -11.86 -3.84 -4.80
N ALA A 44 -12.89 -3.49 -5.57
CA ALA A 44 -13.42 -4.39 -6.59
C ALA A 44 -12.29 -4.77 -7.60
N GLY A 45 -12.05 -6.08 -7.77
CA GLY A 45 -10.96 -6.60 -8.60
C GLY A 45 -9.63 -6.81 -7.89
N TYR A 46 -9.51 -6.45 -6.61
CA TYR A 46 -8.32 -6.76 -5.79
C TYR A 46 -8.37 -8.15 -5.12
N ASP A 47 -9.40 -8.92 -5.39
CA ASP A 47 -9.58 -10.31 -4.94
C ASP A 47 -8.91 -11.34 -5.87
N GLU A 48 -8.05 -10.90 -6.79
CA GLU A 48 -7.37 -11.73 -7.76
C GLU A 48 -6.33 -12.65 -7.11
N PRO A 49 -6.49 -13.98 -7.18
CA PRO A 49 -5.56 -14.92 -6.54
C PRO A 49 -4.12 -14.81 -7.06
N ALA A 50 -3.94 -14.37 -8.31
CA ALA A 50 -2.61 -14.22 -8.91
C ALA A 50 -1.80 -13.06 -8.33
N ILE A 51 -2.47 -12.04 -7.76
CA ILE A 51 -1.83 -10.88 -7.15
C ILE A 51 -2.41 -10.65 -5.75
N PRO A 52 -2.01 -11.46 -4.75
CA PRO A 52 -2.58 -11.40 -3.41
C PRO A 52 -2.49 -10.00 -2.79
N LEU A 53 -3.61 -9.51 -2.25
CA LEU A 53 -3.68 -8.30 -1.46
C LEU A 53 -3.37 -8.59 0.02
N ARG A 54 -2.66 -7.68 0.66
CA ARG A 54 -2.56 -7.54 2.11
C ARG A 54 -2.72 -6.07 2.46
N GLY A 55 -3.38 -5.77 3.57
CA GLY A 55 -3.59 -4.39 3.97
C GLY A 55 -3.60 -4.20 5.48
N VAL A 56 -3.47 -2.94 5.87
CA VAL A 56 -3.74 -2.48 7.24
C VAL A 56 -4.88 -1.47 7.21
N PHE A 57 -5.69 -1.46 8.28
CA PHE A 57 -6.76 -0.47 8.42
C PHE A 57 -6.21 0.92 8.68
N GLY A 58 -6.79 1.90 8.02
CA GLY A 58 -6.60 3.32 8.31
C GLY A 58 -7.61 3.87 9.32
N ASN A 59 -7.49 5.15 9.61
CA ASN A 59 -8.39 5.82 10.55
C ASN A 59 -9.76 6.13 9.95
N ASN A 60 -9.89 6.19 8.64
CA ASN A 60 -11.16 6.40 7.95
C ASN A 60 -11.85 5.08 7.52
N ASP A 61 -11.25 3.93 7.79
CA ASP A 61 -11.83 2.61 7.52
C ASP A 61 -12.83 2.24 8.63
N SER A 62 -14.07 2.71 8.50
CA SER A 62 -15.14 2.47 9.47
C SER A 62 -15.86 1.13 9.27
N ASP A 63 -16.05 0.69 8.02
CA ASP A 63 -16.64 -0.60 7.66
C ASP A 63 -15.57 -1.69 7.53
N ARG A 64 -14.93 -2.02 8.65
CA ARG A 64 -13.85 -3.02 8.69
C ARG A 64 -14.34 -4.43 8.40
N ASP A 65 -15.54 -4.76 8.82
CA ASP A 65 -16.14 -6.09 8.56
C ASP A 65 -16.43 -6.24 7.06
N GLY A 66 -17.00 -5.23 6.42
CA GLY A 66 -17.21 -5.23 4.98
C GLY A 66 -15.91 -5.29 4.18
N LEU A 67 -14.85 -4.59 4.62
CA LEU A 67 -13.51 -4.70 4.01
C LEU A 67 -12.92 -6.11 4.16
N GLN A 68 -13.10 -6.75 5.32
CA GLN A 68 -12.65 -8.13 5.53
C GLN A 68 -13.40 -9.11 4.64
N GLU A 69 -14.73 -8.97 4.54
CA GLU A 69 -15.55 -9.83 3.68
C GLU A 69 -15.16 -9.67 2.19
N ALA A 70 -15.09 -8.43 1.70
CA ALA A 70 -14.76 -8.13 0.30
C ALA A 70 -13.35 -8.57 -0.12
N THR A 71 -12.43 -8.70 0.83
CA THR A 71 -11.01 -9.03 0.54
C THR A 71 -10.59 -10.41 1.04
N GLY A 72 -11.54 -11.25 1.48
CA GLY A 72 -11.22 -12.58 2.04
C GLY A 72 -10.31 -12.51 3.27
N GLY A 73 -10.46 -11.49 4.10
CA GLY A 73 -9.65 -11.32 5.31
C GLY A 73 -8.24 -10.79 5.06
N ALA A 74 -8.03 -10.00 4.02
CA ALA A 74 -6.70 -9.48 3.67
C ALA A 74 -6.19 -8.38 4.61
N PHE A 75 -7.09 -7.66 5.30
CA PHE A 75 -6.72 -6.53 6.16
C PHE A 75 -6.41 -6.95 7.60
N ARG A 76 -5.53 -6.19 8.24
CA ARG A 76 -5.12 -6.36 9.64
C ARG A 76 -5.10 -5.02 10.37
N GLN A 77 -5.19 -5.08 11.70
CA GLN A 77 -4.86 -3.91 12.51
C GLN A 77 -3.34 -3.63 12.39
N GLY A 78 -2.99 -2.39 12.06
CA GLY A 78 -1.57 -1.97 12.07
C GLY A 78 -1.04 -1.65 13.48
N PRO A 79 0.27 -1.71 13.71
CA PRO A 79 1.28 -2.16 12.77
C PRO A 79 1.25 -3.68 12.55
N HIS A 80 1.55 -4.13 11.34
CA HIS A 80 1.52 -5.54 10.97
C HIS A 80 2.81 -5.95 10.24
N ILE A 81 3.30 -7.16 10.48
CA ILE A 81 4.54 -7.66 9.89
C ILE A 81 4.20 -8.77 8.89
N GLU A 82 4.70 -8.62 7.67
CA GLU A 82 4.66 -9.62 6.62
C GLU A 82 6.09 -10.09 6.28
N THR A 83 6.21 -11.32 5.79
CA THR A 83 7.47 -11.81 5.21
C THR A 83 7.21 -12.28 3.78
N VAL A 84 7.88 -11.65 2.82
CA VAL A 84 7.76 -11.95 1.40
C VAL A 84 9.14 -12.08 0.79
N GLU A 85 9.40 -13.19 0.08
CA GLU A 85 10.72 -13.46 -0.53
C GLU A 85 11.89 -13.31 0.47
N GLY A 86 11.67 -13.71 1.72
CA GLY A 86 12.64 -13.57 2.80
C GLY A 86 12.85 -12.15 3.32
N ARG A 87 12.14 -11.15 2.76
CA ARG A 87 12.17 -9.76 3.24
C ARG A 87 11.14 -9.54 4.33
N LYS A 88 11.55 -8.91 5.42
CA LYS A 88 10.70 -8.56 6.54
C LYS A 88 10.13 -7.17 6.34
N ILE A 89 8.81 -7.09 6.17
CA ILE A 89 8.08 -5.88 5.78
C ILE A 89 7.17 -5.47 6.93
N LEU A 90 7.30 -4.22 7.38
CA LEU A 90 6.42 -3.62 8.38
C LEU A 90 5.39 -2.74 7.67
N LEU A 91 4.12 -2.98 7.94
CA LEU A 91 2.98 -2.24 7.39
C LEU A 91 2.31 -1.45 8.51
N ALA A 92 2.06 -0.17 8.30
CA ALA A 92 1.26 0.67 9.18
C ALA A 92 0.45 1.67 8.34
N HIS A 93 -0.65 2.19 8.89
CA HIS A 93 -1.33 3.30 8.24
C HIS A 93 -0.60 4.61 8.50
N SER A 94 -0.25 4.92 9.74
CA SER A 94 0.44 6.17 10.09
C SER A 94 1.85 5.93 10.64
N TYR A 95 2.71 6.95 10.52
CA TYR A 95 4.07 6.91 11.07
C TYR A 95 4.08 6.73 12.60
N ASP A 96 3.09 7.29 13.30
CA ASP A 96 3.01 7.20 14.78
C ASP A 96 2.87 5.75 15.26
N GLN A 97 2.21 4.90 14.49
CA GLN A 97 2.10 3.47 14.79
C GLN A 97 3.44 2.73 14.72
N LEU A 98 4.45 3.30 14.04
CA LEU A 98 5.75 2.68 13.84
C LEU A 98 6.75 2.91 14.98
N GLN A 99 6.51 3.89 15.86
CA GLN A 99 7.48 4.36 16.86
C GLN A 99 7.99 3.24 17.78
N GLY A 100 7.12 2.35 18.23
CA GLY A 100 7.50 1.20 19.04
C GLY A 100 8.29 0.12 18.29
N GLU A 101 8.03 -0.04 16.99
CA GLU A 101 8.64 -1.08 16.15
C GLU A 101 10.00 -0.68 15.57
N LEU A 102 10.23 0.62 15.37
CA LEU A 102 11.48 1.14 14.79
C LEU A 102 12.64 1.25 15.80
N SER A 103 12.38 1.09 17.09
CA SER A 103 13.40 1.16 18.16
C SER A 103 14.46 0.04 18.08
N GLY A 104 14.23 -1.03 17.29
CA GLY A 104 15.19 -2.09 17.02
C GLY A 104 15.89 -1.90 15.69
N GLN A 105 17.15 -1.39 15.67
CA GLN A 105 17.92 -1.23 14.42
C GLN A 105 18.03 -2.54 13.64
N GLY A 106 17.79 -2.47 12.33
CA GLY A 106 17.99 -3.59 11.41
C GLY A 106 16.95 -4.70 11.45
N ARG A 107 15.81 -4.47 12.09
CA ARG A 107 14.73 -5.46 12.25
C ARG A 107 13.94 -5.69 10.96
N PHE A 108 13.80 -4.68 10.11
CA PHE A 108 13.02 -4.72 8.87
C PHE A 108 13.87 -4.40 7.65
N ASP A 109 13.45 -4.93 6.49
CA ASP A 109 14.02 -4.60 5.18
C ASP A 109 13.21 -3.49 4.50
N LEU A 110 11.87 -3.49 4.70
CA LEU A 110 10.94 -2.52 4.14
C LEU A 110 9.96 -2.07 5.22
N VAL A 111 9.71 -0.77 5.30
CA VAL A 111 8.75 -0.14 6.20
C VAL A 111 7.81 0.71 5.36
N LEU A 112 6.53 0.42 5.41
CA LEU A 112 5.49 1.03 4.59
C LEU A 112 4.47 1.75 5.48
N PHE A 113 4.14 3.00 5.14
CA PHE A 113 3.09 3.78 5.79
C PHE A 113 2.40 4.74 4.82
N GLY A 114 1.18 5.15 5.13
CA GLY A 114 0.34 6.08 4.36
C GLY A 114 0.01 7.35 5.13
N HIS A 115 -1.26 7.70 5.20
CA HIS A 115 -1.88 8.74 6.03
C HIS A 115 -1.49 10.20 5.70
N THR A 116 -0.23 10.46 5.40
CA THR A 116 0.24 11.84 5.13
C THR A 116 -0.10 12.33 3.73
N HIS A 117 -0.56 11.45 2.84
CA HIS A 117 -0.83 11.71 1.43
C HIS A 117 0.39 12.20 0.64
N ARG A 118 1.59 12.13 1.21
CA ARG A 118 2.83 12.66 0.62
C ARG A 118 3.80 11.51 0.31
N PRO A 119 4.19 11.36 -0.96
CA PRO A 119 5.20 10.38 -1.30
C PRO A 119 6.50 10.63 -0.54
N LEU A 120 7.06 9.56 0.01
CA LEU A 120 8.34 9.60 0.70
C LEU A 120 9.12 8.32 0.37
N THR A 121 10.39 8.47 0.13
CA THR A 121 11.34 7.36 0.03
C THR A 121 12.62 7.75 0.74
N MET A 122 13.03 6.94 1.73
CA MET A 122 14.28 7.17 2.46
C MET A 122 14.86 5.84 2.97
N ARG A 123 16.13 5.84 3.34
CA ARG A 123 16.75 4.70 4.03
C ARG A 123 17.08 5.06 5.48
N VAL A 124 16.76 4.13 6.37
CA VAL A 124 17.10 4.22 7.79
C VAL A 124 17.87 2.94 8.15
N GLY A 125 19.17 3.05 8.27
CA GLY A 125 20.04 1.88 8.32
C GLY A 125 19.91 1.04 7.04
N LYS A 126 19.58 -0.25 7.18
CA LYS A 126 19.32 -1.13 6.03
C LYS A 126 17.88 -1.04 5.51
N ALA A 127 16.96 -0.51 6.30
CA ALA A 127 15.55 -0.47 5.96
C ALA A 127 15.24 0.58 4.90
N LEU A 128 14.50 0.19 3.87
CA LEU A 128 13.82 1.12 2.98
C LEU A 128 12.52 1.56 3.65
N VAL A 129 12.33 2.86 3.86
CA VAL A 129 11.11 3.46 4.40
C VAL A 129 10.38 4.18 3.27
N LEU A 130 9.10 3.87 3.08
CA LEU A 130 8.35 4.33 1.93
C LEU A 130 6.91 4.68 2.29
N ASN A 131 6.45 5.83 1.77
CA ASN A 131 5.05 6.21 1.66
C ASN A 131 4.72 6.38 0.17
N PRO A 132 3.70 5.72 -0.37
CA PRO A 132 3.37 5.82 -1.80
C PRO A 132 2.69 7.14 -2.19
N GLY A 133 2.32 7.96 -1.22
CA GLY A 133 1.41 9.10 -1.40
C GLY A 133 -0.05 8.67 -1.38
N GLU A 134 -0.92 9.46 -1.98
CA GLU A 134 -2.35 9.19 -2.08
C GLU A 134 -2.74 8.64 -3.44
N SER A 135 -3.57 7.61 -3.46
CA SER A 135 -4.13 7.14 -4.73
C SER A 135 -5.36 7.92 -5.16
N CYS A 136 -6.05 8.59 -4.23
CA CYS A 136 -7.27 9.34 -4.51
C CYS A 136 -7.06 10.71 -5.19
N GLY A 137 -5.86 11.27 -5.15
CA GLY A 137 -5.57 12.59 -5.71
C GLY A 137 -6.24 13.76 -4.98
N LEU A 138 -6.76 13.55 -3.78
CA LEU A 138 -7.62 14.51 -3.07
C LEU A 138 -6.87 15.77 -2.62
N LEU A 139 -5.66 15.62 -2.08
CA LEU A 139 -4.88 16.73 -1.54
C LEU A 139 -3.88 17.30 -2.54
N ARG A 140 -3.38 16.48 -3.46
CA ARG A 140 -2.30 16.87 -4.37
C ARG A 140 -2.73 16.96 -5.83
N GLY A 141 -3.94 16.51 -6.17
CA GLY A 141 -4.41 16.42 -7.56
C GLY A 141 -3.65 15.40 -8.40
N LYS A 142 -2.94 14.46 -7.76
CA LYS A 142 -2.11 13.43 -8.39
C LYS A 142 -2.41 12.07 -7.80
N TYR A 143 -2.61 11.09 -8.67
CA TYR A 143 -2.82 9.71 -8.30
C TYR A 143 -1.46 9.03 -8.23
N THR A 144 -1.03 8.61 -7.02
CA THR A 144 0.28 8.00 -6.82
C THR A 144 0.18 6.63 -6.16
N CYS A 145 1.10 5.76 -6.53
CA CYS A 145 1.37 4.48 -5.89
C CYS A 145 2.87 4.23 -5.90
N ALA A 146 3.31 3.11 -5.36
CA ALA A 146 4.71 2.73 -5.42
C ALA A 146 4.89 1.29 -5.90
N ILE A 147 6.05 1.00 -6.47
CA ILE A 147 6.50 -0.34 -6.81
C ILE A 147 7.90 -0.52 -6.22
N VAL A 148 8.12 -1.64 -5.54
CA VAL A 148 9.43 -2.01 -5.00
C VAL A 148 9.82 -3.38 -5.56
N ASP A 149 11.01 -3.49 -6.12
CA ASP A 149 11.59 -4.81 -6.41
C ASP A 149 12.27 -5.35 -5.15
N LEU A 150 11.73 -6.44 -4.57
CA LEU A 150 12.26 -7.04 -3.35
C LEU A 150 13.65 -7.67 -3.51
N ALA A 151 14.08 -7.97 -4.72
CA ALA A 151 15.43 -8.50 -4.96
C ALA A 151 16.49 -7.40 -4.79
N THR A 152 16.25 -6.23 -5.40
CA THR A 152 17.19 -5.10 -5.38
C THR A 152 16.90 -4.08 -4.29
N MET A 153 15.69 -4.10 -3.73
CA MET A 153 15.17 -3.10 -2.81
C MET A 153 15.18 -1.68 -3.41
N GLU A 154 14.91 -1.60 -4.72
CA GLU A 154 14.77 -0.34 -5.45
C GLU A 154 13.30 0.08 -5.49
N PRO A 155 12.98 1.27 -4.93
CA PRO A 155 11.64 1.82 -4.97
C PRO A 155 11.42 2.71 -6.18
N ARG A 156 10.17 2.77 -6.64
CA ARG A 156 9.72 3.71 -7.64
C ARG A 156 8.34 4.25 -7.24
N ILE A 157 8.24 5.55 -6.99
CA ILE A 157 6.94 6.23 -6.89
C ILE A 157 6.44 6.47 -8.32
N VAL A 158 5.21 6.11 -8.58
CA VAL A 158 4.59 6.19 -9.91
C VAL A 158 3.34 7.05 -9.82
N GLU A 159 3.30 8.10 -10.63
CA GLU A 159 2.07 8.83 -10.93
C GLU A 159 1.34 8.09 -12.05
N PHE A 160 0.05 7.82 -11.88
CA PHE A 160 -0.74 7.08 -12.84
C PHE A 160 -1.99 7.85 -13.28
N ALA A 161 -2.57 7.47 -14.41
CA ALA A 161 -3.81 8.06 -14.93
C ALA A 161 -5.03 7.22 -14.54
N LEU A 162 -6.18 7.85 -14.51
CA LEU A 162 -7.45 7.13 -14.35
C LEU A 162 -7.78 6.34 -15.64
N PRO A 163 -8.44 5.18 -15.52
CA PRO A 163 -8.91 4.45 -16.68
C PRO A 163 -9.81 5.31 -17.57
N GLY A 164 -9.55 5.30 -18.88
CA GLY A 164 -10.36 6.04 -19.86
C GLY A 164 -10.09 7.54 -19.98
N THR A 165 -9.01 8.06 -19.39
CA THR A 165 -8.60 9.47 -19.50
C THR A 165 -7.46 9.72 -20.47
N GLY A 166 -7.15 8.74 -21.33
CA GLY A 166 -6.11 8.81 -22.38
C GLY A 166 -6.68 8.99 -23.76
#